data_416b773c8e495f18370ff904f94c7b47
#
_entry.id   416b773c8e495f18370ff904f94c7b47
#
_cell.length_a   1.000
_cell.length_b   1.000
_cell.length_c   1.000
_cell.angle_alpha   90.00
_cell.angle_beta   90.00
_cell.angle_gamma   90.00
#
_symmetry.space_group_name_H-M   'P 1'
#
loop_
_entity.id
_entity.type
_entity.pdbx_description
1 polymer ?
#
loop_
_entity_poly.entity_id
_entity_poly.type
_entity_poly.pdbx_seq_one_letter_code
_entity_poly.pdbx_strand_id
1 'polypeptide(L)'
;NGVLTLPIEATATALPNDVAAPTANPWTPSPLLAQPLRTGSMKVNPYMAFDPLPGSASLNPALDRWTETQTNWTSAITQRFDVSRDGYFHIVVDRQTSTATETVGSTTSQLEYLREIDVAYHIEGFGSGEQLASATFDGIALAVSGTADGNGTLDGSFRIPANVPSGAKAVTFTGKGGSRASAVFVGQGQLTVNTLRQ
;
A
#
# COMPACT_ATOMS: atom_id res chain seq x y z
N ASN A 1 -20.70 16.19 12.52
CA ASN A 1 -20.90 15.18 11.47
C ASN A 1 -22.37 14.81 11.47
N GLY A 2 -23.12 15.30 10.46
CA GLY A 2 -24.51 14.95 10.27
C GLY A 2 -24.59 13.66 9.44
N VAL A 3 -25.43 12.72 9.84
CA VAL A 3 -25.83 11.59 9.01
C VAL A 3 -27.14 11.99 8.35
N LEU A 4 -27.14 12.16 7.04
CA LEU A 4 -28.36 12.32 6.29
C LEU A 4 -28.87 10.92 5.97
N THR A 5 -29.89 10.49 6.66
CA THR A 5 -30.64 9.30 6.28
C THR A 5 -31.64 9.75 5.24
N LEU A 6 -31.50 9.31 4.01
CA LEU A 6 -32.55 9.44 3.01
C LEU A 6 -33.48 8.25 3.21
N PRO A 7 -34.61 8.41 3.88
CA PRO A 7 -35.61 7.36 3.95
C PRO A 7 -36.32 7.34 2.60
N ILE A 8 -35.71 6.73 1.62
CA ILE A 8 -36.45 6.27 0.45
C ILE A 8 -37.02 4.92 0.85
N GLU A 9 -37.91 4.90 1.80
CA GLU A 9 -38.90 3.86 1.85
C GLU A 9 -39.86 4.17 0.70
N ALA A 10 -39.76 3.39 -0.36
CA ALA A 10 -40.86 3.32 -1.29
C ALA A 10 -42.00 2.61 -0.55
N THR A 11 -42.73 3.35 0.26
CA THR A 11 -44.03 2.91 0.72
C THR A 11 -44.93 2.97 -0.50
N ALA A 12 -45.04 1.87 -1.20
CA ALA A 12 -46.21 1.67 -2.05
C ALA A 12 -47.39 1.58 -1.09
N THR A 13 -48.02 2.71 -0.79
CA THR A 13 -49.33 2.72 -0.14
C THR A 13 -50.25 2.17 -1.20
N ALA A 14 -50.59 0.91 -1.09
CA ALA A 14 -51.75 0.40 -1.83
C ALA A 14 -52.91 1.28 -1.36
N LEU A 15 -53.43 2.08 -2.26
CA LEU A 15 -54.73 2.74 -2.03
C LEU A 15 -55.71 1.62 -1.66
N PRO A 16 -56.36 1.70 -0.50
CA PRO A 16 -57.35 0.74 -0.14
C PRO A 16 -58.40 0.76 -1.28
N ASN A 17 -58.47 -0.27 -2.04
CA ASN A 17 -59.59 -0.43 -2.93
C ASN A 17 -60.83 -0.65 -2.09
N ASP A 18 -61.62 0.38 -1.95
CA ASP A 18 -62.95 0.28 -1.42
C ASP A 18 -63.92 -0.56 -2.30
N VAL A 19 -63.43 -1.03 -3.35
CA VAL A 19 -64.11 -2.02 -4.21
C VAL A 19 -63.69 -3.36 -3.69
N ALA A 20 -64.63 -4.17 -3.27
CA ALA A 20 -64.42 -5.58 -2.93
C ALA A 20 -63.49 -6.21 -3.94
N ALA A 21 -62.20 -6.22 -3.56
CA ALA A 21 -61.15 -6.57 -4.46
C ALA A 21 -61.39 -8.03 -4.88
N PRO A 22 -61.48 -8.30 -6.16
CA PRO A 22 -61.33 -9.66 -6.60
C PRO A 22 -59.97 -10.10 -6.10
N THR A 23 -59.92 -11.17 -5.39
CA THR A 23 -58.80 -11.85 -4.79
C THR A 23 -57.68 -12.22 -5.78
N ALA A 24 -57.60 -11.59 -6.92
CA ALA A 24 -56.83 -12.03 -8.07
C ALA A 24 -55.85 -10.99 -8.63
N ASN A 25 -55.45 -10.00 -7.87
CA ASN A 25 -54.42 -9.10 -8.38
C ASN A 25 -53.28 -8.95 -7.32
N PRO A 26 -52.30 -9.87 -7.33
CA PRO A 26 -51.10 -9.68 -6.55
C PRO A 26 -50.36 -8.47 -7.13
N TRP A 27 -50.54 -7.31 -6.53
CA TRP A 27 -49.71 -6.17 -6.83
C TRP A 27 -48.28 -6.53 -6.42
N THR A 28 -47.43 -6.76 -7.39
CA THR A 28 -46.01 -6.89 -7.15
C THR A 28 -45.47 -5.46 -7.07
N PRO A 29 -45.05 -4.98 -5.91
CA PRO A 29 -44.47 -3.65 -5.82
C PRO A 29 -43.20 -3.61 -6.69
N SER A 30 -43.28 -2.80 -7.75
CA SER A 30 -42.10 -2.52 -8.57
C SER A 30 -41.48 -1.23 -8.08
N PRO A 31 -40.24 -1.22 -7.64
CA PRO A 31 -39.59 0.01 -7.20
C PRO A 31 -39.50 0.97 -8.39
N LEU A 32 -40.01 2.19 -8.21
CA LEU A 32 -39.94 3.26 -9.20
C LEU A 32 -38.49 3.69 -9.44
N LEU A 33 -37.66 3.54 -8.42
CA LEU A 33 -36.23 3.86 -8.44
C LEU A 33 -35.47 2.78 -7.69
N ALA A 34 -34.58 2.11 -8.37
CA ALA A 34 -33.67 1.16 -7.75
C ALA A 34 -32.29 1.84 -7.49
N GLN A 35 -31.84 1.80 -6.26
CA GLN A 35 -30.49 2.23 -5.90
C GLN A 35 -29.67 1.00 -5.43
N PRO A 36 -29.05 0.28 -6.34
CA PRO A 36 -28.43 -1.00 -6.01
C PRO A 36 -27.22 -0.85 -5.06
N LEU A 37 -26.62 0.33 -4.99
CA LEU A 37 -25.47 0.62 -4.14
C LEU A 37 -25.83 1.45 -2.90
N ARG A 38 -27.11 1.57 -2.55
CA ARG A 38 -27.50 2.31 -1.36
C ARG A 38 -27.11 1.58 -0.09
N THR A 39 -26.52 2.31 0.84
CA THR A 39 -26.52 1.96 2.26
C THR A 39 -27.75 2.61 2.91
N GLY A 40 -28.25 2.09 4.02
CA GLY A 40 -29.37 2.70 4.75
C GLY A 40 -29.06 4.13 5.25
N SER A 41 -27.77 4.49 5.31
CA SER A 41 -27.31 5.82 5.67
C SER A 41 -25.99 6.12 4.96
N MET A 42 -25.80 7.37 4.56
CA MET A 42 -24.56 7.87 3.98
C MET A 42 -24.09 9.08 4.79
N LYS A 43 -22.79 9.12 5.10
CA LYS A 43 -22.18 10.31 5.68
C LYS A 43 -22.00 11.34 4.57
N VAL A 44 -22.61 12.50 4.71
CA VAL A 44 -22.48 13.60 3.75
C VAL A 44 -21.94 14.84 4.43
N ASN A 45 -21.24 15.67 3.65
CA ASN A 45 -20.82 16.98 4.10
C ASN A 45 -22.06 17.90 4.16
N PRO A 46 -22.45 18.45 5.33
CA PRO A 46 -23.63 19.29 5.44
C PRO A 46 -23.51 20.64 4.69
N TYR A 47 -22.27 21.02 4.32
CA TYR A 47 -21.99 22.27 3.60
C TYR A 47 -21.92 22.09 2.08
N MET A 48 -21.76 20.86 1.61
CA MET A 48 -21.73 20.49 0.19
C MET A 48 -22.79 19.43 -0.02
N ALA A 49 -23.96 19.84 -0.44
CA ALA A 49 -25.09 18.95 -0.60
C ALA A 49 -24.74 17.81 -1.57
N PHE A 50 -24.92 16.59 -1.10
CA PHE A 50 -24.72 15.34 -1.86
C PHE A 50 -23.28 14.91 -2.13
N ASP A 51 -22.26 15.62 -1.64
CA ASP A 51 -20.91 15.09 -1.67
C ASP A 51 -20.68 14.10 -0.51
N PRO A 52 -20.40 12.84 -0.76
CA PRO A 52 -20.07 11.89 0.30
C PRO A 52 -18.79 12.34 1.00
N LEU A 53 -18.72 12.14 2.32
CA LEU A 53 -17.46 12.30 3.03
C LEU A 53 -16.47 11.28 2.46
N PRO A 54 -15.20 11.67 2.26
CA PRO A 54 -14.19 10.74 1.80
C PRO A 54 -14.09 9.56 2.78
N GLY A 55 -13.95 8.38 2.24
CA GLY A 55 -13.64 7.20 3.02
C GLY A 55 -12.26 7.34 3.65
N SER A 56 -11.99 6.53 4.67
CA SER A 56 -10.67 6.39 5.25
C SER A 56 -9.97 5.17 4.68
N ALA A 57 -8.65 5.27 4.52
CA ALA A 57 -7.81 4.13 4.17
C ALA A 57 -6.62 4.07 5.13
N SER A 58 -6.30 2.87 5.57
CA SER A 58 -5.09 2.57 6.34
C SER A 58 -4.25 1.53 5.63
N LEU A 59 -2.93 1.61 5.81
CA LEU A 59 -1.96 0.72 5.19
C LEU A 59 -1.16 -0.02 6.26
N ASN A 60 -0.82 -1.26 5.98
CA ASN A 60 0.05 -2.07 6.83
C ASN A 60 1.05 -2.88 5.99
N PRO A 61 2.34 -2.53 6.02
CA PRO A 61 2.93 -1.38 6.70
C PRO A 61 2.60 -0.05 6.00
N ALA A 62 2.42 1.04 6.76
CA ALA A 62 2.34 2.40 6.22
C ALA A 62 3.72 3.06 6.09
N LEU A 63 4.72 2.50 6.79
CA LEU A 63 6.10 2.96 6.80
C LEU A 63 7.01 1.76 6.58
N ASP A 64 7.90 1.87 5.60
CA ASP A 64 8.95 0.90 5.33
C ASP A 64 10.33 1.56 5.35
N ARG A 65 11.17 1.17 6.30
CA ARG A 65 12.57 1.60 6.40
C ARG A 65 13.46 0.37 6.40
N TRP A 66 14.43 0.35 5.49
CA TRP A 66 15.36 -0.77 5.41
C TRP A 66 16.78 -0.30 5.15
N THR A 67 17.72 -1.14 5.52
CA THR A 67 19.14 -0.94 5.25
C THR A 67 19.66 -2.15 4.50
N GLU A 68 20.28 -1.90 3.36
CA GLU A 68 21.06 -2.89 2.63
C GLU A 68 22.53 -2.71 2.99
N THR A 69 23.20 -3.83 3.26
CA THR A 69 24.64 -3.81 3.57
C THR A 69 25.39 -4.54 2.49
N GLN A 70 26.29 -3.85 1.81
CA GLN A 70 27.20 -4.42 0.84
C GLN A 70 28.61 -4.42 1.44
N THR A 71 29.31 -5.55 1.29
CA THR A 71 30.68 -5.70 1.76
C THR A 71 31.60 -5.81 0.58
N ASN A 72 32.55 -4.88 0.47
CA ASN A 72 33.63 -4.90 -0.51
C ASN A 72 34.93 -5.31 0.18
N TRP A 73 35.65 -6.24 -0.42
CA TRP A 73 36.94 -6.70 0.08
C TRP A 73 38.06 -6.06 -0.72
N THR A 74 38.99 -5.40 -0.03
CA THR A 74 40.26 -4.97 -0.62
C THR A 74 41.36 -5.82 -0.02
N SER A 75 41.90 -6.71 -0.82
CA SER A 75 43.08 -7.50 -0.44
C SER A 75 44.32 -6.90 -1.07
N ALA A 76 45.19 -6.34 -0.24
CA ALA A 76 46.52 -5.96 -0.68
C ALA A 76 47.48 -7.11 -0.32
N ILE A 77 47.73 -8.00 -1.27
CA ILE A 77 48.82 -8.94 -1.12
C ILE A 77 50.15 -8.14 -1.32
N THR A 78 50.75 -7.70 -0.25
CA THR A 78 52.09 -7.13 -0.30
C THR A 78 53.06 -8.24 0.04
N GLN A 79 53.64 -8.89 -0.98
CA GLN A 79 54.79 -9.72 -0.77
C GLN A 79 56.00 -8.79 -0.67
N ARG A 80 56.59 -8.67 0.50
CA ARG A 80 57.91 -8.05 0.70
C ARG A 80 58.98 -9.11 0.37
N PHE A 81 59.71 -8.88 -0.67
CA PHE A 81 60.96 -9.60 -0.92
C PHE A 81 62.10 -8.79 -0.31
N ASP A 82 62.65 -9.23 0.81
CA ASP A 82 63.92 -8.71 1.32
C ASP A 82 65.04 -9.46 0.62
N VAL A 83 65.71 -8.76 -0.27
CA VAL A 83 66.96 -9.27 -0.91
C VAL A 83 68.11 -8.97 0.02
N SER A 84 68.54 -9.95 0.82
CA SER A 84 69.77 -9.88 1.57
C SER A 84 70.97 -9.85 0.64
N ARG A 85 71.89 -8.98 0.90
CA ARG A 85 73.04 -8.65 0.03
C ARG A 85 74.14 -9.72 0.02
N ASP A 86 73.98 -10.84 0.73
CA ASP A 86 75.02 -11.87 0.94
C ASP A 86 74.85 -13.12 0.09
N GLY A 87 74.09 -13.02 -0.98
CA GLY A 87 74.10 -14.09 -2.06
C GLY A 87 73.47 -15.43 -1.69
N TYR A 88 72.90 -15.57 -0.51
CA TYR A 88 72.12 -16.74 -0.11
C TYR A 88 70.64 -16.40 0.00
N PHE A 89 69.82 -17.05 -0.82
CA PHE A 89 68.38 -16.90 -0.74
C PHE A 89 67.85 -17.70 0.45
N HIS A 90 67.64 -17.10 1.59
CA HIS A 90 66.75 -17.64 2.62
C HIS A 90 65.35 -17.17 2.32
N ILE A 91 64.55 -18.02 1.76
CA ILE A 91 63.09 -17.80 1.69
C ILE A 91 62.56 -18.14 3.10
N VAL A 92 62.54 -17.17 3.98
CA VAL A 92 61.75 -17.27 5.18
C VAL A 92 60.32 -16.98 4.77
N VAL A 93 59.56 -18.01 4.47
CA VAL A 93 58.12 -17.93 4.35
C VAL A 93 57.60 -17.83 5.78
N ASP A 94 57.63 -16.65 6.35
CA ASP A 94 56.94 -16.38 7.59
C ASP A 94 55.43 -16.29 7.23
N ARG A 95 54.77 -17.43 7.33
CA ARG A 95 53.35 -17.56 7.12
C ARG A 95 52.64 -17.02 8.37
N GLN A 96 52.74 -15.74 8.63
CA GLN A 96 51.91 -15.08 9.60
C GLN A 96 50.54 -14.93 8.97
N THR A 97 49.69 -15.96 9.13
CA THR A 97 48.28 -15.89 8.78
C THR A 97 47.57 -15.09 9.91
N SER A 98 47.69 -13.79 9.86
CA SER A 98 46.85 -12.91 10.65
C SER A 98 45.52 -12.77 9.93
N THR A 99 44.49 -13.42 10.43
CA THR A 99 43.08 -13.31 9.95
C THR A 99 42.37 -12.14 10.66
N ALA A 100 43.02 -11.03 10.83
CA ALA A 100 42.38 -9.83 11.36
C ALA A 100 41.62 -9.12 10.23
N THR A 101 40.31 -9.15 10.28
CA THR A 101 39.46 -8.38 9.38
C THR A 101 39.31 -6.96 9.93
N GLU A 102 39.74 -5.97 9.17
CA GLU A 102 39.63 -4.56 9.53
C GLU A 102 38.66 -3.84 8.60
N THR A 103 37.75 -3.02 9.15
CA THR A 103 36.90 -2.14 8.37
C THR A 103 37.66 -0.88 8.01
N VAL A 104 38.00 -0.70 6.75
CA VAL A 104 38.80 0.45 6.25
C VAL A 104 37.95 1.64 5.88
N GLY A 105 36.66 1.42 5.65
CA GLY A 105 35.72 2.48 5.33
C GLY A 105 34.28 2.00 5.34
N SER A 106 33.39 2.92 5.62
CA SER A 106 31.93 2.71 5.52
C SER A 106 31.31 3.95 4.89
N THR A 107 30.48 3.74 3.86
CA THR A 107 29.75 4.81 3.18
C THR A 107 28.28 4.47 3.18
N THR A 108 27.43 5.42 3.58
CA THR A 108 25.98 5.25 3.56
C THR A 108 25.38 6.20 2.54
N SER A 109 24.53 5.68 1.66
CA SER A 109 23.75 6.43 0.66
C SER A 109 22.28 6.06 0.75
N GLN A 110 21.41 6.97 0.33
CA GLN A 110 19.98 6.65 0.21
C GLN A 110 19.74 5.88 -1.08
N LEU A 111 18.86 4.88 -0.99
CA LEU A 111 18.37 4.17 -2.16
C LEU A 111 17.33 5.02 -2.89
N GLU A 112 17.45 5.05 -4.20
CA GLU A 112 16.61 5.89 -5.08
C GLU A 112 15.18 5.37 -5.14
N TYR A 113 14.98 4.06 -5.11
CA TYR A 113 13.68 3.42 -5.32
C TYR A 113 13.20 2.67 -4.09
N LEU A 114 11.87 2.58 -3.99
CA LEU A 114 11.20 1.71 -3.03
C LEU A 114 11.44 0.24 -3.37
N ARG A 115 11.50 -0.59 -2.35
CA ARG A 115 11.46 -2.04 -2.57
C ARG A 115 10.03 -2.51 -2.82
N GLU A 116 9.91 -3.52 -3.67
CA GLU A 116 8.63 -4.14 -4.02
C GLU A 116 8.17 -5.07 -2.91
N ILE A 117 7.40 -4.55 -1.97
CA ILE A 117 6.79 -5.33 -0.88
C ILE A 117 5.28 -5.36 -1.03
N ASP A 118 4.65 -6.33 -0.38
CA ASP A 118 3.21 -6.41 -0.28
C ASP A 118 2.74 -5.54 0.89
N VAL A 119 1.73 -4.70 0.62
CA VAL A 119 1.12 -3.78 1.58
C VAL A 119 -0.34 -4.12 1.69
N ALA A 120 -0.80 -4.46 2.89
CA ALA A 120 -2.21 -4.64 3.16
C ALA A 120 -2.89 -3.28 3.30
N TYR A 121 -4.14 -3.20 2.85
CA TYR A 121 -4.97 -2.01 3.04
C TYR A 121 -6.31 -2.37 3.67
N HIS A 122 -6.82 -1.43 4.44
CA HIS A 122 -8.13 -1.47 5.05
C HIS A 122 -8.84 -0.15 4.75
N ILE A 123 -9.99 -0.23 4.11
CA ILE A 123 -10.80 0.91 3.68
C ILE A 123 -12.11 0.91 4.43
N GLU A 124 -12.56 2.07 4.87
CA GLU A 124 -13.88 2.28 5.46
C GLU A 124 -14.60 3.44 4.77
N GLY A 125 -15.92 3.40 4.75
CA GLY A 125 -16.76 4.47 4.25
C GLY A 125 -17.11 4.36 2.77
N PHE A 126 -16.90 3.20 2.17
CA PHE A 126 -17.47 2.88 0.85
C PHE A 126 -18.95 2.52 0.96
N GLY A 127 -19.65 2.49 -0.16
CA GLY A 127 -21.01 2.01 -0.19
C GLY A 127 -21.09 0.51 0.11
N SER A 128 -22.17 0.05 0.72
CA SER A 128 -22.43 -1.37 0.95
C SER A 128 -22.45 -2.13 -0.39
N GLY A 129 -21.60 -3.14 -0.54
CA GLY A 129 -21.47 -3.88 -1.78
C GLY A 129 -20.80 -3.10 -2.93
N GLU A 130 -20.22 -1.94 -2.65
CA GLU A 130 -19.54 -1.13 -3.66
C GLU A 130 -18.26 -1.82 -4.12
N GLN A 131 -18.13 -1.95 -5.44
CA GLN A 131 -16.94 -2.53 -6.05
C GLN A 131 -15.86 -1.48 -6.21
N LEU A 132 -14.61 -1.87 -5.98
CA LEU A 132 -13.44 -1.06 -6.30
C LEU A 132 -13.37 -0.84 -7.82
N ALA A 133 -13.33 0.41 -8.26
CA ALA A 133 -13.18 0.77 -9.67
C ALA A 133 -11.72 0.89 -10.06
N SER A 134 -10.91 1.51 -9.20
CA SER A 134 -9.48 1.69 -9.43
C SER A 134 -8.74 1.93 -8.11
N ALA A 135 -7.47 1.56 -8.12
CA ALA A 135 -6.51 1.98 -7.10
C ALA A 135 -5.23 2.44 -7.77
N THR A 136 -4.56 3.42 -7.16
CA THR A 136 -3.29 3.95 -7.67
C THR A 136 -2.28 4.11 -6.55
N PHE A 137 -1.01 3.88 -6.85
CA PHE A 137 0.13 4.16 -6.00
C PHE A 137 1.02 5.19 -6.69
N ASP A 138 1.08 6.41 -6.16
CA ASP A 138 1.79 7.55 -6.78
C ASP A 138 1.37 7.78 -8.26
N GLY A 139 0.07 7.61 -8.55
CA GLY A 139 -0.48 7.71 -9.90
C GLY A 139 -0.35 6.45 -10.77
N ILE A 140 0.42 5.45 -10.35
CA ILE A 140 0.56 4.17 -11.05
C ILE A 140 -0.62 3.27 -10.71
N ALA A 141 -1.29 2.74 -11.72
CA ALA A 141 -2.43 1.84 -11.51
C ALA A 141 -2.02 0.54 -10.83
N LEU A 142 -2.77 0.16 -9.81
CA LEU A 142 -2.62 -1.12 -9.11
C LEU A 142 -3.62 -2.14 -9.65
N ALA A 143 -3.18 -3.37 -9.84
CA ALA A 143 -4.03 -4.49 -10.25
C ALA A 143 -4.74 -5.12 -9.04
N VAL A 144 -5.62 -4.35 -8.40
CA VAL A 144 -6.40 -4.80 -7.26
C VAL A 144 -7.89 -4.74 -7.57
N SER A 145 -8.65 -5.64 -6.96
CA SER A 145 -10.10 -5.69 -7.07
C SER A 145 -10.69 -6.09 -5.73
N GLY A 146 -11.92 -5.71 -5.49
CA GLY A 146 -12.62 -6.07 -4.28
C GLY A 146 -14.02 -5.46 -4.25
N THR A 147 -14.80 -5.91 -3.28
CA THR A 147 -16.16 -5.42 -3.04
C THR A 147 -16.28 -5.15 -1.56
N ALA A 148 -16.73 -3.96 -1.21
CA ALA A 148 -16.99 -3.59 0.17
C ALA A 148 -18.10 -4.46 0.77
N ASP A 149 -17.96 -4.76 2.04
CA ASP A 149 -18.96 -5.50 2.79
C ASP A 149 -20.24 -4.68 3.08
N GLY A 150 -21.16 -5.24 3.87
CA GLY A 150 -22.42 -4.58 4.26
C GLY A 150 -22.21 -3.30 5.07
N ASN A 151 -21.05 -3.11 5.68
CA ASN A 151 -20.68 -1.94 6.47
C ASN A 151 -19.88 -0.91 5.66
N GLY A 152 -19.58 -1.20 4.39
CA GLY A 152 -18.76 -0.33 3.56
C GLY A 152 -17.27 -0.48 3.81
N THR A 153 -16.84 -1.63 4.32
CA THR A 153 -15.46 -1.94 4.62
C THR A 153 -14.87 -2.83 3.52
N LEU A 154 -13.63 -2.56 3.13
CA LEU A 154 -12.92 -3.34 2.12
C LEU A 154 -11.48 -3.57 2.56
N ASP A 155 -11.09 -4.84 2.64
CA ASP A 155 -9.74 -5.28 2.93
C ASP A 155 -9.08 -5.90 1.71
N GLY A 156 -7.76 -5.73 1.61
CA GLY A 156 -6.98 -6.35 0.56
C GLY A 156 -5.50 -6.06 0.68
N SER A 157 -4.75 -6.38 -0.37
CA SER A 157 -3.33 -6.08 -0.45
C SER A 157 -2.92 -5.73 -1.87
N PHE A 158 -1.84 -4.99 -1.99
CA PHE A 158 -1.18 -4.71 -3.26
C PHE A 158 0.33 -4.81 -3.10
N ARG A 159 1.02 -5.07 -4.21
CA ARG A 159 2.47 -5.02 -4.29
C ARG A 159 2.90 -3.64 -4.77
N ILE A 160 3.88 -3.04 -4.11
CA ILE A 160 4.46 -1.76 -4.56
C ILE A 160 5.04 -1.95 -5.96
N PRO A 161 4.68 -1.08 -6.93
CA PRO A 161 5.22 -1.16 -8.28
C PRO A 161 6.74 -0.93 -8.31
N ALA A 162 7.41 -1.53 -9.28
CA ALA A 162 8.84 -1.34 -9.51
C ALA A 162 9.16 0.12 -9.90
N ASN A 163 10.38 0.54 -9.61
CA ASN A 163 10.93 1.85 -9.99
C ASN A 163 10.16 3.07 -9.45
N VAL A 164 9.46 2.91 -8.33
CA VAL A 164 8.87 4.05 -7.63
C VAL A 164 9.94 4.71 -6.76
N PRO A 165 10.19 6.03 -6.93
CA PRO A 165 11.17 6.73 -6.11
C PRO A 165 10.86 6.66 -4.63
N SER A 166 11.88 6.61 -3.78
CA SER A 166 11.73 6.60 -2.31
C SER A 166 11.06 7.88 -1.80
N GLY A 167 10.48 7.82 -0.59
CA GLY A 167 9.79 8.93 0.06
C GLY A 167 8.31 8.66 0.33
N ALA A 168 7.55 9.73 0.53
CA ALA A 168 6.11 9.67 0.77
C ALA A 168 5.34 9.51 -0.55
N LYS A 169 4.44 8.52 -0.61
CA LYS A 169 3.65 8.17 -1.79
C LYS A 169 2.18 8.11 -1.46
N ALA A 170 1.37 8.76 -2.29
CA ALA A 170 -0.07 8.73 -2.14
C ALA A 170 -0.64 7.42 -2.71
N VAL A 171 -1.50 6.79 -1.93
CA VAL A 171 -2.30 5.64 -2.37
C VAL A 171 -3.75 6.07 -2.40
N THR A 172 -4.41 5.91 -3.54
CA THR A 172 -5.80 6.35 -3.72
C THR A 172 -6.64 5.19 -4.19
N PHE A 173 -7.80 5.04 -3.59
CA PHE A 173 -8.80 4.03 -3.93
C PHE A 173 -10.08 4.73 -4.37
N THR A 174 -10.67 4.27 -5.44
CA THR A 174 -11.94 4.80 -5.98
C THR A 174 -12.92 3.67 -6.18
N GLY A 175 -14.11 3.82 -5.63
CA GLY A 175 -15.22 2.89 -5.81
C GLY A 175 -16.05 3.22 -7.04
N LYS A 176 -16.79 2.23 -7.56
CA LYS A 176 -17.68 2.43 -8.71
C LYS A 176 -18.88 3.34 -8.38
N GLY A 177 -19.25 3.44 -7.12
CA GLY A 177 -20.27 4.37 -6.63
C GLY A 177 -19.78 5.80 -6.44
N GLY A 178 -18.48 6.06 -6.68
CA GLY A 178 -17.88 7.37 -6.53
C GLY A 178 -17.19 7.60 -5.18
N SER A 179 -17.24 6.64 -4.27
CA SER A 179 -16.51 6.71 -3.00
C SER A 179 -15.01 6.80 -3.24
N ARG A 180 -14.31 7.55 -2.40
CA ARG A 180 -12.87 7.73 -2.48
C ARG A 180 -12.24 7.63 -1.10
N ALA A 181 -11.12 6.92 -1.02
CA ALA A 181 -10.28 6.85 0.16
C ALA A 181 -8.81 7.02 -0.26
N SER A 182 -8.01 7.63 0.61
CA SER A 182 -6.60 7.82 0.36
C SER A 182 -5.78 7.59 1.62
N ALA A 183 -4.55 7.12 1.42
CA ALA A 183 -3.56 6.93 2.46
C ALA A 183 -2.18 7.36 1.95
N VAL A 184 -1.23 7.50 2.85
CA VAL A 184 0.16 7.81 2.51
C VAL A 184 1.03 6.64 2.95
N PHE A 185 1.83 6.14 2.02
CA PHE A 185 2.91 5.20 2.28
C PHE A 185 4.23 5.96 2.31
N VAL A 186 5.10 5.64 3.27
CA VAL A 186 6.44 6.23 3.35
C VAL A 186 7.48 5.13 3.29
N GLY A 187 8.37 5.19 2.30
CA GLY A 187 9.44 4.22 2.17
C GLY A 187 10.79 4.88 2.01
N GLN A 188 11.79 4.41 2.76
CA GLN A 188 13.16 4.90 2.73
C GLN A 188 14.15 3.76 2.91
N GLY A 189 14.97 3.53 1.89
CA GLY A 189 16.07 2.59 1.93
C GLY A 189 17.41 3.29 2.09
N GLN A 190 18.32 2.64 2.81
CA GLN A 190 19.72 3.05 2.92
C GLN A 190 20.63 1.92 2.46
N LEU A 191 21.63 2.24 1.67
CA LEU A 191 22.72 1.34 1.30
C LEU A 191 23.96 1.70 2.11
N THR A 192 24.43 0.78 2.91
CA THR A 192 25.70 0.90 3.61
C THR A 192 26.74 0.00 2.94
N VAL A 193 27.78 0.60 2.39
CA VAL A 193 28.90 -0.11 1.77
C VAL A 193 30.05 -0.13 2.76
N ASN A 194 30.39 -1.31 3.27
CA ASN A 194 31.54 -1.53 4.14
C ASN A 194 32.71 -2.05 3.31
N THR A 195 33.85 -1.38 3.40
CA THR A 195 35.10 -1.84 2.80
C THR A 195 35.93 -2.53 3.86
N LEU A 196 36.14 -3.83 3.69
CA LEU A 196 36.92 -4.65 4.60
C LEU A 196 38.30 -4.96 3.98
N ARG A 197 39.29 -5.06 4.83
CA ARG A 197 40.67 -5.48 4.51
C ARG A 197 41.01 -6.70 5.35
N GLN A 198 41.63 -7.69 4.72
CA GLN A 198 42.18 -8.87 5.37
C GLN A 198 43.68 -8.87 5.24
#